data_6155e19635db2947561a0dfd3d7e62f6
#
_entry.id   6155e19635db2947561a0dfd3d7e62f6
#
_cell.length_a   1.000
_cell.length_b   1.000
_cell.length_c   1.000
_cell.angle_alpha   90.00
_cell.angle_beta   90.00
_cell.angle_gamma   90.00
#
_symmetry.space_group_name_H-M   'P 1'
#
loop_
_entity.id
_entity.type
_entity.pdbx_description
1 polymer ?
#
loop_
_entity_poly.entity_id
_entity_poly.type
_entity_poly.pdbx_seq_one_letter_code
_entity_poly.pdbx_strand_id
1 'polypeptide(L)'
;MRAKAPPSHEMIRRIQQGLRFHELEVLQDNIDIPLEELAAKLAISRSTLQRRKTAGRLLPDESDKLMRFSRLLDHATDIFGDVDKARAWMKHPQRGLGGVSPLDYAETEMGAREVENLLGRIDYGVYS
;
A
#
# COMPACT_ATOMS: atom_id res chain seq x y z
N MET A 1 4.16 17.49 -12.69
CA MET A 1 3.01 16.67 -13.07
C MET A 1 3.35 15.20 -12.92
N ARG A 2 2.47 14.49 -12.29
CA ARG A 2 2.69 13.08 -12.04
C ARG A 2 2.50 12.28 -13.33
N ALA A 3 3.33 11.25 -13.52
CA ALA A 3 3.19 10.37 -14.66
C ALA A 3 1.84 9.66 -14.63
N LYS A 4 1.26 9.40 -15.78
CA LYS A 4 0.02 8.66 -15.88
C LYS A 4 0.19 7.25 -15.36
N ALA A 5 -0.78 6.76 -14.58
CA ALA A 5 -0.83 5.37 -14.20
C ALA A 5 -1.06 4.51 -15.44
N PRO A 6 -0.58 3.26 -15.47
CA PRO A 6 -0.89 2.33 -16.54
C PRO A 6 -2.39 2.14 -16.68
N PRO A 7 -2.90 1.81 -17.88
CA PRO A 7 -4.31 1.49 -18.03
C PRO A 7 -4.74 0.36 -17.09
N SER A 8 -5.98 0.43 -16.60
CA SER A 8 -6.50 -0.53 -15.62
C SER A 8 -6.37 -1.98 -16.07
N HIS A 9 -6.62 -2.26 -17.36
CA HIS A 9 -6.52 -3.62 -17.88
C HIS A 9 -5.10 -4.16 -17.85
N GLU A 10 -4.11 -3.30 -18.04
CA GLU A 10 -2.71 -3.70 -17.97
C GLU A 10 -2.31 -4.00 -16.52
N MET A 11 -2.75 -3.18 -15.58
CA MET A 11 -2.49 -3.40 -14.17
C MET A 11 -3.15 -4.69 -13.68
N ILE A 12 -4.39 -4.93 -14.10
CA ILE A 12 -5.09 -6.17 -13.77
C ILE A 12 -4.31 -7.39 -14.27
N ARG A 13 -3.79 -7.32 -15.50
CA ARG A 13 -3.02 -8.41 -16.06
C ARG A 13 -1.74 -8.65 -15.28
N ARG A 14 -1.04 -7.59 -14.88
CA ARG A 14 0.17 -7.69 -14.08
C ARG A 14 -0.10 -8.38 -12.74
N ILE A 15 -1.21 -8.00 -12.10
CA ILE A 15 -1.64 -8.62 -10.84
C ILE A 15 -1.96 -10.10 -11.05
N GLN A 16 -2.67 -10.44 -12.12
CA GLN A 16 -3.03 -11.82 -12.42
C GLN A 16 -1.83 -12.71 -12.69
N GLN A 17 -0.77 -12.13 -13.24
CA GLN A 17 0.50 -12.84 -13.47
C GLN A 17 1.35 -12.92 -12.20
N GLY A 18 1.04 -12.11 -11.20
CA GLY A 18 1.85 -11.96 -10.01
C GLY A 18 2.92 -10.90 -10.19
N LEU A 19 2.98 -9.94 -9.29
CA LEU A 19 4.00 -8.90 -9.32
C LEU A 19 5.36 -9.49 -8.95
N ARG A 20 6.42 -8.86 -9.43
CA ARG A 20 7.79 -9.28 -9.09
C ARG A 20 8.04 -9.02 -7.61
N PHE A 21 8.81 -9.91 -6.99
CA PHE A 21 9.16 -9.76 -5.57
C PHE A 21 9.83 -8.42 -5.28
N HIS A 22 10.59 -7.91 -6.24
CA HIS A 22 11.26 -6.61 -6.11
C HIS A 22 10.27 -5.48 -5.80
N GLU A 23 9.04 -5.56 -6.28
CA GLU A 23 8.03 -4.52 -6.01
C GLU A 23 7.63 -4.49 -4.54
N LEU A 24 7.66 -5.64 -3.87
CA LEU A 24 7.47 -5.69 -2.41
C LEU A 24 8.61 -4.99 -1.69
N GLU A 25 9.84 -5.20 -2.15
CA GLU A 25 11.01 -4.55 -1.55
C GLU A 25 10.98 -3.03 -1.75
N VAL A 26 10.54 -2.58 -2.92
CA VAL A 26 10.42 -1.15 -3.20
C VAL A 26 9.39 -0.52 -2.27
N LEU A 27 8.24 -1.15 -2.08
CA LEU A 27 7.23 -0.63 -1.16
C LEU A 27 7.74 -0.62 0.28
N GLN A 28 8.45 -1.68 0.67
CA GLN A 28 9.03 -1.78 2.00
C GLN A 28 9.99 -0.61 2.28
N ASP A 29 10.84 -0.27 1.32
CA ASP A 29 11.73 0.88 1.45
C ASP A 29 10.95 2.19 1.58
N ASN A 30 9.90 2.35 0.78
CA ASN A 30 9.13 3.58 0.76
C ASN A 30 8.30 3.79 2.01
N ILE A 31 7.77 2.72 2.61
CA ILE A 31 7.02 2.81 3.87
C ILE A 31 7.95 2.80 5.08
N ASP A 32 9.13 2.21 4.92
CA ASP A 32 10.15 2.13 5.98
C ASP A 32 9.66 1.33 7.18
N ILE A 33 9.31 0.08 6.93
CA ILE A 33 8.99 -0.91 7.96
C ILE A 33 9.76 -2.20 7.64
N PRO A 34 9.94 -3.10 8.61
CA PRO A 34 10.59 -4.38 8.32
C PRO A 34 9.82 -5.18 7.27
N LEU A 35 10.56 -5.90 6.42
CA LEU A 35 9.96 -6.67 5.32
C LEU A 35 8.95 -7.70 5.83
N GLU A 36 9.26 -8.37 6.95
CA GLU A 36 8.35 -9.36 7.53
C GLU A 36 7.06 -8.71 8.02
N GLU A 37 7.13 -7.48 8.52
CA GLU A 37 5.94 -6.75 8.96
C GLU A 37 5.04 -6.41 7.77
N LEU A 38 5.63 -5.91 6.69
CA LEU A 38 4.87 -5.63 5.47
C LEU A 38 4.28 -6.92 4.90
N ALA A 39 5.07 -7.98 4.85
CA ALA A 39 4.59 -9.28 4.35
C ALA A 39 3.40 -9.79 5.16
N ALA A 40 3.42 -9.62 6.48
CA ALA A 40 2.30 -10.04 7.33
C ALA A 40 1.02 -9.28 6.97
N LYS A 41 1.12 -8.02 6.59
CA LYS A 41 -0.04 -7.23 6.14
C LYS A 41 -0.60 -7.73 4.82
N LEU A 42 0.21 -8.42 4.04
CA LEU A 42 -0.22 -9.09 2.80
C LEU A 42 -0.63 -10.54 3.04
N ALA A 43 -0.73 -10.96 4.30
CA ALA A 43 -1.02 -12.33 4.71
C ALA A 43 0.05 -13.32 4.22
N ILE A 44 1.29 -12.89 4.15
CA ILE A 44 2.43 -13.73 3.77
C ILE A 44 3.23 -14.08 5.02
N SER A 45 3.26 -15.37 5.37
CA SER A 45 4.04 -15.84 6.51
C SER A 45 5.54 -15.75 6.21
N ARG A 46 6.35 -15.86 7.27
CA ARG A 46 7.80 -15.78 7.14
C ARG A 46 8.35 -16.87 6.19
N SER A 47 7.86 -18.08 6.30
CA SER A 47 8.31 -19.18 5.44
C SER A 47 7.88 -18.98 3.99
N THR A 48 6.66 -18.50 3.79
CA THR A 48 6.15 -18.18 2.45
C THR A 48 6.94 -17.03 1.83
N LEU A 49 7.29 -16.03 2.62
CA LEU A 49 8.07 -14.89 2.16
C LEU A 49 9.40 -15.37 1.53
N GLN A 50 10.08 -16.31 2.18
CA GLN A 50 11.33 -16.87 1.65
C GLN A 50 11.10 -17.58 0.32
N ARG A 51 10.01 -18.33 0.21
CA ARG A 51 9.69 -19.02 -1.06
C ARG A 51 9.38 -18.03 -2.18
N ARG A 52 8.67 -16.94 -1.89
CA ARG A 52 8.39 -15.90 -2.88
C ARG A 52 9.67 -15.21 -3.33
N LYS A 53 10.57 -14.95 -2.39
CA LYS A 53 11.86 -14.33 -2.70
C LYS A 53 12.67 -15.22 -3.65
N THR A 54 12.74 -16.52 -3.37
CA THR A 54 13.44 -17.48 -4.22
C THR A 54 12.79 -17.57 -5.60
N ALA A 55 11.45 -17.58 -5.66
CA ALA A 55 10.72 -17.63 -6.94
C ALA A 55 10.80 -16.31 -7.70
N GLY A 56 11.05 -15.21 -7.02
CA GLY A 56 11.14 -13.88 -7.61
C GLY A 56 9.79 -13.25 -7.92
N ARG A 57 8.68 -13.84 -7.46
CA ARG A 57 7.34 -13.41 -7.84
C ARG A 57 6.32 -13.72 -6.75
N LEU A 58 5.36 -12.83 -6.60
CA LEU A 58 4.24 -12.99 -5.67
C LEU A 58 3.08 -13.72 -6.36
N LEU A 59 2.16 -14.24 -5.57
CA LEU A 59 0.90 -14.77 -6.08
C LEU A 59 -0.06 -13.63 -6.44
N PRO A 60 -1.10 -13.88 -7.26
CA PRO A 60 -2.04 -12.83 -7.65
C PRO A 60 -2.73 -12.13 -6.48
N ASP A 61 -3.21 -12.85 -5.48
CA ASP A 61 -3.88 -12.25 -4.33
C ASP A 61 -2.92 -11.43 -3.46
N GLU A 62 -1.67 -11.88 -3.32
CA GLU A 62 -0.62 -11.13 -2.64
C GLU A 62 -0.30 -9.85 -3.41
N SER A 63 -0.25 -9.97 -4.73
CA SER A 63 0.01 -8.83 -5.63
C SER A 63 -1.09 -7.79 -5.56
N ASP A 64 -2.33 -8.21 -5.47
CA ASP A 64 -3.48 -7.31 -5.34
C ASP A 64 -3.37 -6.48 -4.05
N LYS A 65 -3.03 -7.13 -2.94
CA LYS A 65 -2.85 -6.45 -1.67
C LYS A 65 -1.65 -5.50 -1.70
N LEU A 66 -0.55 -5.92 -2.30
CA LEU A 66 0.62 -5.05 -2.45
C LEU A 66 0.26 -3.78 -3.22
N MET A 67 -0.46 -3.93 -4.32
CA MET A 67 -0.89 -2.79 -5.14
C MET A 67 -1.80 -1.85 -4.36
N ARG A 68 -2.65 -2.40 -3.47
CA ARG A 68 -3.51 -1.61 -2.60
C ARG A 68 -2.70 -0.63 -1.74
N PHE A 69 -1.67 -1.14 -1.07
CA PHE A 69 -0.82 -0.30 -0.23
C PHE A 69 0.00 0.70 -1.05
N SER A 70 0.49 0.27 -2.22
CA SER A 70 1.24 1.16 -3.11
C SER A 70 0.40 2.35 -3.56
N ARG A 71 -0.85 2.10 -3.94
CA ARG A 71 -1.76 3.18 -4.36
C ARG A 71 -2.09 4.14 -3.22
N LEU A 72 -2.26 3.61 -2.00
CA LEU A 72 -2.52 4.47 -0.85
C LEU A 72 -1.33 5.38 -0.56
N LEU A 73 -0.13 4.83 -0.61
CA LEU A 73 1.08 5.64 -0.37
C LEU A 73 1.24 6.69 -1.47
N ASP A 74 1.01 6.34 -2.73
CA ASP A 74 1.07 7.28 -3.83
C ASP A 74 0.06 8.40 -3.67
N HIS A 75 -1.17 8.06 -3.30
CA HIS A 75 -2.24 9.03 -3.09
C HIS A 75 -1.88 9.99 -1.94
N ALA A 76 -1.41 9.44 -0.83
CA ALA A 76 -0.96 10.24 0.31
C ALA A 76 0.20 11.15 -0.09
N THR A 77 1.14 10.63 -0.87
CA THR A 77 2.28 11.42 -1.35
C THR A 77 1.81 12.60 -2.21
N ASP A 78 0.84 12.38 -3.08
CA ASP A 78 0.29 13.45 -3.91
C ASP A 78 -0.38 14.54 -3.05
N ILE A 79 -1.11 14.14 -2.02
CA ILE A 79 -1.82 15.08 -1.15
C ILE A 79 -0.85 15.87 -0.27
N PHE A 80 0.12 15.21 0.34
CA PHE A 80 1.05 15.86 1.26
C PHE A 80 2.25 16.48 0.55
N GLY A 81 2.46 16.15 -0.73
CA GLY A 81 3.54 16.69 -1.54
C GLY A 81 4.93 16.16 -1.23
N ASP A 82 5.03 15.12 -0.40
CA ASP A 82 6.31 14.62 0.10
C ASP A 82 6.12 13.19 0.59
N VAL A 83 6.98 12.29 0.14
CA VAL A 83 6.90 10.89 0.54
C VAL A 83 7.17 10.70 2.03
N ASP A 84 8.03 11.52 2.64
CA ASP A 84 8.33 11.41 4.06
C ASP A 84 7.10 11.74 4.90
N LYS A 85 6.34 12.77 4.53
CA LYS A 85 5.09 13.13 5.19
C LYS A 85 4.03 12.04 5.00
N ALA A 86 3.92 11.53 3.79
CA ALA A 86 2.98 10.45 3.49
C ALA A 86 3.30 9.20 4.30
N ARG A 87 4.58 8.84 4.36
CA ARG A 87 5.05 7.69 5.14
C ARG A 87 4.69 7.84 6.61
N ALA A 88 4.97 9.00 7.18
CA ALA A 88 4.64 9.28 8.57
C ALA A 88 3.14 9.18 8.83
N TRP A 89 2.34 9.78 7.93
CA TRP A 89 0.88 9.74 8.05
C TRP A 89 0.35 8.31 7.99
N MET A 90 0.89 7.49 7.10
CA MET A 90 0.46 6.09 6.94
C MET A 90 0.72 5.26 8.20
N LYS A 91 1.74 5.62 8.98
CA LYS A 91 2.16 4.84 10.16
C LYS A 91 1.60 5.39 11.47
N HIS A 92 0.97 6.55 11.46
CA HIS A 92 0.43 7.15 12.68
C HIS A 92 -1.08 6.89 12.82
N PRO A 93 -1.56 6.65 14.06
CA PRO A 93 -3.00 6.57 14.31
C PRO A 93 -3.71 7.83 13.85
N GLN A 94 -4.86 7.66 13.21
CA GLN A 94 -5.65 8.78 12.70
C GLN A 94 -7.01 8.82 13.40
N ARG A 95 -7.42 10.00 13.83
CA ARG A 95 -8.72 10.18 14.45
C ARG A 95 -9.85 9.72 13.52
N GLY A 96 -9.75 10.05 12.24
CA GLY A 96 -10.74 9.66 11.25
C GLY A 96 -10.88 8.17 11.00
N LEU A 97 -9.95 7.37 11.54
CA LEU A 97 -9.96 5.91 11.44
C LEU A 97 -10.12 5.26 12.82
N GLY A 98 -10.71 5.97 13.77
CA GLY A 98 -10.92 5.43 15.11
C GLY A 98 -9.64 5.23 15.91
N GLY A 99 -8.58 5.97 15.61
CA GLY A 99 -7.32 5.86 16.31
C GLY A 99 -6.41 4.75 15.79
N VAL A 100 -6.72 4.19 14.63
CA VAL A 100 -5.90 3.16 13.98
C VAL A 100 -5.05 3.81 12.89
N SER A 101 -3.86 3.30 12.65
CA SER A 101 -3.02 3.81 11.56
C SER A 101 -3.61 3.42 10.22
N PRO A 102 -3.45 4.26 9.19
CA PRO A 102 -3.88 3.90 7.83
C PRO A 102 -3.29 2.57 7.35
N LEU A 103 -2.02 2.32 7.68
CA LEU A 103 -1.34 1.10 7.28
C LEU A 103 -2.01 -0.15 7.86
N ASP A 104 -2.40 -0.10 9.13
CA ASP A 104 -3.11 -1.22 9.76
C ASP A 104 -4.55 -1.30 9.26
N TYR A 105 -5.21 -0.16 9.08
CA TYR A 105 -6.61 -0.12 8.66
C TYR A 105 -6.81 -0.67 7.25
N ALA A 106 -5.80 -0.52 6.40
CA ALA A 106 -5.87 -0.92 4.99
C ALA A 106 -5.57 -2.41 4.74
N GLU A 107 -5.46 -3.22 5.80
CA GLU A 107 -5.24 -4.66 5.63
C GLU A 107 -6.46 -5.35 5.00
N THR A 108 -7.65 -4.76 5.13
CA THR A 108 -8.84 -5.23 4.43
C THR A 108 -9.18 -4.26 3.29
N GLU A 109 -9.93 -4.74 2.30
CA GLU A 109 -10.37 -3.88 1.22
C GLU A 109 -11.27 -2.76 1.72
N MET A 110 -12.19 -3.06 2.63
CA MET A 110 -13.09 -2.06 3.19
C MET A 110 -12.29 -0.99 3.95
N GLY A 111 -11.30 -1.41 4.75
CA GLY A 111 -10.43 -0.48 5.46
C GLY A 111 -9.64 0.40 4.51
N ALA A 112 -9.11 -0.17 3.43
CA ALA A 112 -8.39 0.60 2.42
C ALA A 112 -9.28 1.66 1.78
N ARG A 113 -10.54 1.33 1.53
CA ARG A 113 -11.51 2.27 0.97
C ARG A 113 -11.77 3.43 1.93
N GLU A 114 -11.84 3.14 3.23
CA GLU A 114 -12.00 4.18 4.25
C GLU A 114 -10.77 5.10 4.31
N VAL A 115 -9.57 4.54 4.14
CA VAL A 115 -8.35 5.35 4.08
C VAL A 115 -8.39 6.27 2.86
N GLU A 116 -8.82 5.75 1.69
CA GLU A 116 -8.98 6.58 0.49
C GLU A 116 -9.98 7.72 0.72
N ASN A 117 -11.11 7.41 1.37
CA ASN A 117 -12.11 8.42 1.68
C ASN A 117 -11.54 9.50 2.61
N LEU A 118 -10.77 9.10 3.61
CA LEU A 118 -10.14 10.05 4.52
C LEU A 118 -9.14 10.94 3.78
N LEU A 119 -8.32 10.37 2.91
CA LEU A 119 -7.40 11.15 2.07
C LEU A 119 -8.15 12.15 1.21
N GLY A 120 -9.28 11.74 0.63
CA GLY A 120 -10.12 12.64 -0.15
C GLY A 120 -10.64 13.81 0.67
N ARG A 121 -11.06 13.57 1.91
CA ARG A 121 -11.53 14.64 2.80
C ARG A 121 -10.39 15.60 3.15
N ILE A 122 -9.21 15.10 3.39
CA ILE A 122 -8.02 15.91 3.69
C ILE A 122 -7.69 16.79 2.48
N ASP A 123 -7.72 16.19 1.28
CA ASP A 123 -7.41 16.89 0.04
C ASP A 123 -8.35 18.07 -0.21
N TYR A 124 -9.63 17.89 0.10
CA TYR A 124 -10.62 18.96 -0.06
C TYR A 124 -10.68 19.93 1.13
N GLY A 125 -9.88 19.69 2.16
CA GLY A 125 -9.83 20.57 3.32
C GLY A 125 -11.05 20.50 4.23
N VAL A 126 -11.86 19.44 4.13
CA VAL A 126 -13.07 19.29 4.96
C VAL A 126 -12.81 18.49 6.23
N TYR A 127 -11.62 17.92 6.35
CA TYR A 127 -11.20 17.21 7.55
C TYR A 127 -10.47 18.17 8.48
N SER A 128 -10.89 18.23 9.70
CA SER A 128 -10.26 19.10 10.70
C SER A 128 -9.94 18.34 11.98
#